data_41a06db39c03f22b89f24958fff17e10
#
_entry.id   41a06db39c03f22b89f24958fff17e10
#
_cell.length_a   1.000
_cell.length_b   1.000
_cell.length_c   1.000
_cell.angle_alpha   90.00
_cell.angle_beta   90.00
_cell.angle_gamma   90.00
#
_symmetry.space_group_name_H-M   'P 1'
#
loop_
_entity.id
_entity.type
_entity.pdbx_description
1 polymer ?
#
loop_
_entity_poly.entity_id
_entity_poly.type
_entity_poly.pdbx_seq_one_letter_code
_entity_poly.pdbx_strand_id
1 'polypeptide(L)'
;MKKMLIGVVFPQTEFGIDPVAIRDYAQAAESLGYSHILIYDHVIGANPERARTLTGPYTFKDPFFEPFVLYSYMAAVTQDIELTTGIIILPQRQTVLVAKQAATLDVLSNGRLRLGVGLGWNWVEYEALGQDFSNRGQRVEEQVDLLRELWTKPLVKYKGRWHEVPDAGLNPLPIQRPIPIWFGGHADPVLRRVAKMGDGWMPNYRLAADARQALDKIGRYLDEAGRSWDEFGLEPRLMYGNGKPQRWATVMEDWQAAGATHMSINTMGSGFRTPGDHIQAIQTFAGYAGLSK
;
A
#
# COMPACT_ATOMS: atom_id res chain seq x y z
N MET A 1 -0.97 8.54 -24.06
CA MET A 1 -1.20 8.06 -22.68
C MET A 1 0.17 7.81 -22.03
N LYS A 2 0.36 8.17 -20.76
CA LYS A 2 1.57 7.79 -20.02
C LYS A 2 1.62 6.26 -19.90
N LYS A 3 2.81 5.66 -19.97
CA LYS A 3 3.00 4.22 -19.77
C LYS A 3 2.65 3.90 -18.31
N MET A 4 1.79 2.90 -18.10
CA MET A 4 1.44 2.42 -16.75
C MET A 4 2.69 1.81 -16.08
N LEU A 5 2.98 2.21 -14.85
CA LEU A 5 4.07 1.67 -14.05
C LEU A 5 3.67 0.32 -13.46
N ILE A 6 4.52 -0.68 -13.62
CA ILE A 6 4.24 -2.05 -13.17
C ILE A 6 5.11 -2.39 -11.96
N GLY A 7 4.48 -2.79 -10.87
CA GLY A 7 5.13 -3.29 -9.66
C GLY A 7 4.79 -4.73 -9.34
N VAL A 8 5.30 -5.22 -8.23
CA VAL A 8 5.03 -6.54 -7.69
C VAL A 8 4.47 -6.47 -6.28
N VAL A 9 3.57 -7.40 -5.95
CA VAL A 9 3.19 -7.65 -4.55
C VAL A 9 4.16 -8.67 -3.96
N PHE A 10 4.84 -8.32 -2.88
CA PHE A 10 5.67 -9.28 -2.13
C PHE A 10 4.75 -10.34 -1.51
N PRO A 11 4.95 -11.62 -1.80
CA PRO A 11 4.00 -12.68 -1.46
C PRO A 11 4.14 -13.16 0.00
N GLN A 12 3.93 -12.28 0.97
CA GLN A 12 4.23 -12.46 2.39
C GLN A 12 3.72 -13.76 3.00
N THR A 13 2.50 -14.17 2.63
CA THR A 13 1.86 -15.35 3.23
C THR A 13 2.35 -16.68 2.66
N GLU A 14 3.11 -16.66 1.57
CA GLU A 14 3.58 -17.86 0.84
C GLU A 14 5.10 -17.91 0.69
N PHE A 15 5.82 -16.88 1.13
CA PHE A 15 7.24 -16.70 0.85
C PHE A 15 8.17 -17.31 1.92
N GLY A 16 7.68 -17.51 3.14
CA GLY A 16 8.48 -17.93 4.27
C GLY A 16 9.26 -16.79 4.92
N ILE A 17 10.25 -17.14 5.75
CA ILE A 17 10.96 -16.19 6.63
C ILE A 17 12.46 -16.11 6.36
N ASP A 18 12.97 -16.69 5.26
CA ASP A 18 14.39 -16.65 4.92
C ASP A 18 14.80 -15.24 4.44
N PRO A 19 15.68 -14.53 5.16
CA PRO A 19 16.10 -13.19 4.79
C PRO A 19 16.89 -13.16 3.48
N VAL A 20 17.59 -14.24 3.11
CA VAL A 20 18.30 -14.32 1.84
C VAL A 20 17.31 -14.34 0.68
N ALA A 21 16.26 -15.17 0.78
CA ALA A 21 15.22 -15.22 -0.23
C ALA A 21 14.47 -13.87 -0.36
N ILE A 22 14.21 -13.18 0.75
CA ILE A 22 13.58 -11.84 0.76
C ILE A 22 14.45 -10.83 0.01
N ARG A 23 15.78 -10.82 0.27
CA ARG A 23 16.75 -10.00 -0.47
C ARG A 23 16.71 -10.32 -1.96
N ASP A 24 16.79 -11.60 -2.29
CA ASP A 24 16.87 -12.05 -3.68
C ASP A 24 15.59 -11.68 -4.47
N TYR A 25 14.42 -11.73 -3.83
CA TYR A 25 13.17 -11.26 -4.43
C TYR A 25 13.19 -9.75 -4.71
N ALA A 26 13.62 -8.94 -3.74
CA ALA A 26 13.67 -7.49 -3.89
C ALA A 26 14.65 -7.08 -5.01
N GLN A 27 15.83 -7.69 -5.06
CA GLN A 27 16.82 -7.46 -6.10
C GLN A 27 16.37 -7.97 -7.46
N ALA A 28 15.68 -9.12 -7.52
CA ALA A 28 15.10 -9.63 -8.76
C ALA A 28 14.03 -8.68 -9.30
N ALA A 29 13.11 -8.20 -8.46
CA ALA A 29 12.09 -7.24 -8.85
C ALA A 29 12.73 -5.96 -9.45
N GLU A 30 13.74 -5.42 -8.77
CA GLU A 30 14.44 -4.23 -9.27
C GLU A 30 15.18 -4.49 -10.59
N SER A 31 15.93 -5.58 -10.70
CA SER A 31 16.72 -5.91 -11.90
C SER A 31 15.86 -6.22 -13.11
N LEU A 32 14.64 -6.72 -12.90
CA LEU A 32 13.65 -6.97 -13.94
C LEU A 32 12.91 -5.70 -14.42
N GLY A 33 13.18 -4.53 -13.82
CA GLY A 33 12.58 -3.26 -14.23
C GLY A 33 11.18 -3.01 -13.66
N TYR A 34 10.80 -3.71 -12.58
CA TYR A 34 9.59 -3.33 -11.85
C TYR A 34 9.74 -1.97 -11.18
N SER A 35 8.70 -1.17 -11.20
CA SER A 35 8.72 0.19 -10.66
C SER A 35 8.61 0.22 -9.14
N HIS A 36 7.91 -0.74 -8.52
CA HIS A 36 7.68 -0.75 -7.08
C HIS A 36 7.43 -2.17 -6.52
N ILE A 37 7.68 -2.31 -5.22
CA ILE A 37 7.26 -3.47 -4.43
C ILE A 37 6.15 -3.03 -3.48
N LEU A 38 5.01 -3.73 -3.50
CA LEU A 38 3.88 -3.52 -2.62
C LEU A 38 3.81 -4.61 -1.55
N ILE A 39 3.63 -4.23 -0.28
CA ILE A 39 3.40 -5.18 0.83
C ILE A 39 2.11 -4.86 1.57
N TYR A 40 1.52 -5.88 2.21
CA TYR A 40 0.35 -5.75 3.06
C TYR A 40 0.76 -5.58 4.53
N ASP A 41 -0.16 -5.07 5.36
CA ASP A 41 0.04 -4.83 6.79
C ASP A 41 -0.95 -5.65 7.62
N HIS A 42 -0.39 -6.48 8.49
CA HIS A 42 -1.09 -7.08 9.63
C HIS A 42 -0.11 -7.19 10.80
N VAL A 43 -0.50 -6.70 11.97
CA VAL A 43 0.33 -6.74 13.20
C VAL A 43 0.11 -8.03 13.95
N ILE A 44 -1.14 -8.50 14.02
CA ILE A 44 -1.51 -9.73 14.71
C ILE A 44 -2.70 -10.40 14.01
N GLY A 45 -2.63 -11.72 13.85
CA GLY A 45 -3.72 -12.52 13.29
C GLY A 45 -4.67 -13.03 14.35
N ALA A 46 -5.98 -13.03 14.06
CA ALA A 46 -6.98 -13.55 14.97
C ALA A 46 -7.05 -15.07 14.92
N ASN A 47 -7.36 -15.71 16.08
CA ASN A 47 -7.75 -17.10 16.12
C ASN A 47 -9.18 -17.26 15.53
N PRO A 48 -9.38 -18.07 14.48
CA PRO A 48 -10.70 -18.29 13.90
C PRO A 48 -11.70 -18.99 14.84
N GLU A 49 -11.20 -19.75 15.84
CA GLU A 49 -12.01 -20.51 16.81
C GLU A 49 -12.46 -19.67 18.02
N ARG A 50 -12.20 -18.37 18.03
CA ARG A 50 -12.60 -17.48 19.12
C ARG A 50 -14.12 -17.33 19.22
N ALA A 51 -14.63 -17.06 20.44
CA ALA A 51 -16.07 -16.97 20.71
C ALA A 51 -16.77 -15.86 19.89
N ARG A 52 -16.13 -14.69 19.73
CA ARG A 52 -16.63 -13.62 18.84
C ARG A 52 -16.00 -13.80 17.46
N THR A 53 -16.79 -14.26 16.51
CA THR A 53 -16.33 -14.54 15.15
C THR A 53 -15.75 -13.31 14.46
N LEU A 54 -14.62 -13.50 13.80
CA LEU A 54 -14.03 -12.55 12.85
C LEU A 54 -13.95 -13.24 11.50
N THR A 55 -14.57 -12.65 10.49
CA THR A 55 -14.46 -13.08 9.10
C THR A 55 -13.47 -12.22 8.35
N GLY A 56 -12.51 -12.84 7.67
CA GLY A 56 -11.50 -12.14 6.89
C GLY A 56 -10.53 -13.11 6.23
N PRO A 57 -9.67 -12.62 5.34
CA PRO A 57 -8.80 -13.48 4.52
C PRO A 57 -7.60 -14.05 5.29
N TYR A 58 -7.26 -13.52 6.47
CA TYR A 58 -6.06 -13.88 7.21
C TYR A 58 -6.34 -14.21 8.67
N THR A 59 -5.52 -15.10 9.23
CA THR A 59 -5.58 -15.59 10.60
C THR A 59 -4.21 -15.51 11.26
N PHE A 60 -4.08 -15.96 12.49
CA PHE A 60 -2.78 -16.06 13.19
C PHE A 60 -1.79 -17.03 12.53
N LYS A 61 -2.22 -17.84 11.57
CA LYS A 61 -1.38 -18.79 10.83
C LYS A 61 -0.68 -18.14 9.63
N ASP A 62 -1.17 -16.98 9.19
CA ASP A 62 -0.65 -16.29 8.02
C ASP A 62 0.51 -15.37 8.43
N PRO A 63 1.74 -15.58 7.91
CA PRO A 63 2.87 -14.74 8.26
C PRO A 63 2.77 -13.36 7.60
N PHE A 64 3.03 -12.33 8.40
CA PHE A 64 3.20 -10.95 7.94
C PHE A 64 4.43 -10.34 8.59
N PHE A 65 5.22 -9.63 7.80
CA PHE A 65 6.29 -8.80 8.32
C PHE A 65 5.75 -7.39 8.61
N GLU A 66 6.31 -6.74 9.63
CA GLU A 66 6.00 -5.34 9.88
C GLU A 66 6.55 -4.48 8.74
N PRO A 67 5.71 -3.63 8.10
CA PRO A 67 6.06 -2.98 6.85
C PRO A 67 7.30 -2.09 6.90
N PHE A 68 7.47 -1.26 7.92
CA PHE A 68 8.62 -0.36 8.00
C PHE A 68 9.93 -1.12 8.25
N VAL A 69 9.86 -2.21 9.04
CA VAL A 69 11.03 -3.06 9.31
C VAL A 69 11.45 -3.81 8.05
N LEU A 70 10.49 -4.44 7.35
CA LEU A 70 10.77 -5.16 6.11
C LEU A 70 11.31 -4.22 5.03
N TYR A 71 10.71 -3.06 4.87
CA TYR A 71 11.17 -2.09 3.87
C TYR A 71 12.53 -1.48 4.20
N SER A 72 12.87 -1.31 5.48
CA SER A 72 14.24 -0.88 5.83
C SER A 72 15.28 -1.90 5.39
N TYR A 73 14.96 -3.19 5.50
CA TYR A 73 15.81 -4.26 4.98
C TYR A 73 15.88 -4.25 3.45
N MET A 74 14.74 -4.13 2.75
CA MET A 74 14.70 -4.09 1.29
C MET A 74 15.39 -2.83 0.74
N ALA A 75 15.23 -1.67 1.40
CA ALA A 75 15.88 -0.42 1.02
C ALA A 75 17.41 -0.51 1.04
N ALA A 76 17.96 -1.28 1.99
CA ALA A 76 19.41 -1.46 2.11
C ALA A 76 20.02 -2.34 1.00
N VAL A 77 19.20 -3.13 0.29
CA VAL A 77 19.65 -4.08 -0.74
C VAL A 77 19.17 -3.74 -2.15
N THR A 78 18.50 -2.61 -2.32
CA THR A 78 17.98 -2.08 -3.61
C THR A 78 18.35 -0.60 -3.76
N GLN A 79 18.28 -0.06 -4.99
CA GLN A 79 18.71 1.30 -5.30
C GLN A 79 17.58 2.22 -5.78
N ASP A 80 16.72 1.73 -6.68
CA ASP A 80 15.78 2.56 -7.44
C ASP A 80 14.31 2.18 -7.21
N ILE A 81 14.01 0.91 -6.89
CA ILE A 81 12.64 0.41 -6.78
C ILE A 81 11.86 1.11 -5.65
N GLU A 82 10.65 1.58 -5.95
CA GLU A 82 9.77 2.23 -4.97
C GLU A 82 9.21 1.22 -3.97
N LEU A 83 9.05 1.65 -2.73
CA LEU A 83 8.53 0.86 -1.61
C LEU A 83 7.13 1.34 -1.25
N THR A 84 6.12 0.51 -1.51
CA THR A 84 4.72 0.91 -1.40
C THR A 84 3.94 0.04 -0.44
N THR A 85 3.32 0.63 0.57
CA THR A 85 2.41 -0.14 1.44
C THR A 85 1.02 -0.27 0.81
N GLY A 86 0.45 -1.46 0.82
CA GLY A 86 -0.84 -1.72 0.20
C GLY A 86 -1.85 -2.44 1.07
N ILE A 87 -2.13 -1.96 2.24
CA ILE A 87 -1.98 -0.64 2.87
C ILE A 87 -1.49 -0.78 4.33
N ILE A 88 -0.94 0.28 4.92
CA ILE A 88 -0.82 0.40 6.39
C ILE A 88 -2.22 0.64 6.98
N ILE A 89 -2.57 -0.10 8.02
CA ILE A 89 -3.80 0.14 8.79
C ILE A 89 -3.52 1.30 9.76
N LEU A 90 -3.56 2.53 9.23
CA LEU A 90 -3.10 3.72 9.95
C LEU A 90 -3.84 3.96 11.29
N PRO A 91 -5.19 3.78 11.40
CA PRO A 91 -5.87 4.11 12.63
C PRO A 91 -5.59 3.16 13.81
N GLN A 92 -4.93 2.04 13.61
CA GLN A 92 -4.49 1.19 14.73
C GLN A 92 -3.10 1.55 15.26
N ARG A 93 -2.41 2.52 14.64
CA ARG A 93 -1.03 2.91 14.95
C ARG A 93 -0.96 4.29 15.59
N GLN A 94 0.10 4.54 16.36
CA GLN A 94 0.41 5.87 16.90
C GLN A 94 0.90 6.78 15.77
N THR A 95 0.19 7.86 15.51
CA THR A 95 0.42 8.73 14.33
C THR A 95 1.82 9.33 14.29
N VAL A 96 2.31 9.87 15.40
CA VAL A 96 3.64 10.49 15.49
C VAL A 96 4.74 9.44 15.28
N LEU A 97 4.54 8.20 15.77
CA LEU A 97 5.47 7.10 15.53
C LEU A 97 5.49 6.71 14.04
N VAL A 98 4.33 6.60 13.40
CA VAL A 98 4.25 6.35 11.94
C VAL A 98 4.91 7.47 11.16
N ALA A 99 4.68 8.74 11.54
CA ALA A 99 5.35 9.88 10.90
C ALA A 99 6.88 9.75 10.96
N LYS A 100 7.41 9.34 12.12
CA LYS A 100 8.84 9.14 12.31
C LYS A 100 9.39 7.95 11.54
N GLN A 101 8.69 6.81 11.56
CA GLN A 101 9.09 5.61 10.83
C GLN A 101 9.11 5.85 9.32
N ALA A 102 8.05 6.47 8.79
CA ALA A 102 7.96 6.81 7.36
C ALA A 102 9.04 7.82 6.95
N ALA A 103 9.28 8.88 7.72
CA ALA A 103 10.34 9.84 7.43
C ALA A 103 11.74 9.20 7.47
N THR A 104 11.98 8.30 8.42
CA THR A 104 13.26 7.58 8.52
C THR A 104 13.45 6.64 7.32
N LEU A 105 12.43 5.86 6.95
CA LEU A 105 12.48 4.98 5.79
C LEU A 105 12.66 5.78 4.49
N ASP A 106 11.97 6.90 4.35
CA ASP A 106 12.08 7.76 3.19
C ASP A 106 13.52 8.30 3.01
N VAL A 107 14.16 8.71 4.11
CA VAL A 107 15.59 9.10 4.09
C VAL A 107 16.49 7.94 3.74
N LEU A 108 16.32 6.77 4.39
CA LEU A 108 17.16 5.59 4.16
C LEU A 108 17.00 5.00 2.76
N SER A 109 15.83 5.16 2.16
CA SER A 109 15.54 4.74 0.79
C SER A 109 15.83 5.80 -0.28
N ASN A 110 16.30 6.98 0.11
CA ASN A 110 16.51 8.12 -0.80
C ASN A 110 15.23 8.57 -1.51
N GLY A 111 14.13 8.73 -0.75
CA GLY A 111 12.86 9.26 -1.28
C GLY A 111 12.03 8.25 -2.06
N ARG A 112 12.16 6.95 -1.78
CA ARG A 112 11.45 5.88 -2.50
C ARG A 112 10.20 5.35 -1.78
N LEU A 113 9.72 6.03 -0.73
CA LEU A 113 8.53 5.57 -0.02
C LEU A 113 7.26 6.17 -0.63
N ARG A 114 6.26 5.32 -0.88
CA ARG A 114 4.87 5.69 -1.11
C ARG A 114 3.97 5.03 -0.07
N LEU A 115 3.29 5.83 0.73
CA LEU A 115 2.52 5.35 1.86
C LEU A 115 1.06 5.09 1.47
N GLY A 116 0.71 3.83 1.24
CA GLY A 116 -0.68 3.41 1.14
C GLY A 116 -1.28 3.23 2.53
N VAL A 117 -2.44 3.84 2.78
CA VAL A 117 -3.15 3.82 4.07
C VAL A 117 -4.57 3.32 3.92
N GLY A 118 -5.11 2.74 4.98
CA GLY A 118 -6.49 2.28 5.03
C GLY A 118 -6.99 2.05 6.43
N LEU A 119 -8.26 1.58 6.54
CA LEU A 119 -8.95 1.41 7.81
C LEU A 119 -8.84 -0.01 8.39
N GLY A 120 -8.52 -0.98 7.56
CA GLY A 120 -8.54 -2.39 7.96
C GLY A 120 -9.93 -2.92 8.31
N TRP A 121 -10.01 -4.23 8.46
CA TRP A 121 -11.23 -5.00 8.78
C TRP A 121 -11.11 -5.77 10.10
N ASN A 122 -9.87 -6.01 10.57
CA ASN A 122 -9.56 -6.85 11.73
C ASN A 122 -9.68 -6.04 13.03
N TRP A 123 -10.87 -6.04 13.62
CA TRP A 123 -11.11 -5.35 14.89
C TRP A 123 -10.29 -5.94 16.06
N VAL A 124 -9.80 -7.18 15.94
CA VAL A 124 -8.95 -7.82 16.96
C VAL A 124 -7.59 -7.13 17.07
N GLU A 125 -7.01 -6.71 15.93
CA GLU A 125 -5.78 -5.93 15.92
C GLU A 125 -5.96 -4.60 16.63
N TYR A 126 -7.10 -3.94 16.40
CA TYR A 126 -7.42 -2.67 17.08
C TYR A 126 -7.48 -2.85 18.59
N GLU A 127 -8.18 -3.89 19.07
CA GLU A 127 -8.26 -4.19 20.50
C GLU A 127 -6.87 -4.49 21.09
N ALA A 128 -6.06 -5.31 20.41
CA ALA A 128 -4.71 -5.67 20.84
C ALA A 128 -3.76 -4.48 20.90
N LEU A 129 -3.96 -3.48 20.03
CA LEU A 129 -3.19 -2.24 19.98
C LEU A 129 -3.80 -1.11 20.81
N GLY A 130 -4.85 -1.39 21.59
CA GLY A 130 -5.51 -0.40 22.46
C GLY A 130 -6.24 0.71 21.69
N GLN A 131 -6.74 0.41 20.47
CA GLN A 131 -7.39 1.39 19.62
C GLN A 131 -8.88 1.10 19.42
N ASP A 132 -9.69 2.14 19.35
CA ASP A 132 -11.13 2.02 19.09
C ASP A 132 -11.39 1.84 17.59
N PHE A 133 -11.96 0.67 17.24
CA PHE A 133 -12.34 0.33 15.88
C PHE A 133 -13.48 1.20 15.32
N SER A 134 -14.37 1.69 16.18
CA SER A 134 -15.59 2.41 15.76
C SER A 134 -15.29 3.79 15.17
N ASN A 135 -14.28 4.48 15.66
CA ASN A 135 -13.92 5.85 15.25
C ASN A 135 -12.87 5.92 14.13
N ARG A 136 -12.37 4.76 13.64
CA ARG A 136 -11.24 4.68 12.70
C ARG A 136 -11.39 5.54 11.44
N GLY A 137 -12.64 5.68 10.95
CA GLY A 137 -12.91 6.47 9.74
C GLY A 137 -12.72 7.98 9.93
N GLN A 138 -13.06 8.51 11.09
CA GLN A 138 -12.84 9.92 11.41
C GLN A 138 -11.39 10.16 11.84
N ARG A 139 -10.83 9.24 12.62
CA ARG A 139 -9.45 9.35 13.12
C ARG A 139 -8.41 9.35 12.01
N VAL A 140 -8.58 8.58 10.94
CA VAL A 140 -7.63 8.55 9.82
C VAL A 140 -7.49 9.90 9.10
N GLU A 141 -8.57 10.69 9.04
CA GLU A 141 -8.50 12.03 8.43
C GLU A 141 -7.57 12.94 9.22
N GLU A 142 -7.77 13.01 10.54
CA GLU A 142 -6.90 13.77 11.43
C GLU A 142 -5.45 13.23 11.42
N GLN A 143 -5.28 11.91 11.31
CA GLN A 143 -3.94 11.31 11.20
C GLN A 143 -3.21 11.76 9.94
N VAL A 144 -3.88 11.73 8.78
CA VAL A 144 -3.27 12.16 7.51
C VAL A 144 -2.90 13.64 7.52
N ASP A 145 -3.76 14.48 8.07
CA ASP A 145 -3.46 15.91 8.23
C ASP A 145 -2.22 16.10 9.13
N LEU A 146 -2.17 15.40 10.28
CA LEU A 146 -1.03 15.48 11.18
C LEU A 146 0.27 14.92 10.57
N LEU A 147 0.20 13.82 9.81
CA LEU A 147 1.37 13.29 9.09
C LEU A 147 1.96 14.34 8.15
N ARG A 148 1.13 15.02 7.36
CA ARG A 148 1.57 16.06 6.42
C ARG A 148 2.18 17.26 7.14
N GLU A 149 1.59 17.69 8.24
CA GLU A 149 2.15 18.76 9.09
C GLU A 149 3.56 18.38 9.59
N LEU A 150 3.70 17.17 10.14
CA LEU A 150 4.96 16.68 10.70
C LEU A 150 6.05 16.48 9.64
N TRP A 151 5.71 16.16 8.39
CA TRP A 151 6.69 15.94 7.32
C TRP A 151 7.13 17.23 6.63
N THR A 152 6.33 18.29 6.71
CA THR A 152 6.59 19.53 5.98
C THR A 152 7.11 20.67 6.85
N LYS A 153 6.89 20.61 8.16
CA LYS A 153 7.24 21.67 9.11
C LYS A 153 8.30 21.21 10.10
N PRO A 154 9.33 22.04 10.39
CA PRO A 154 10.34 21.70 11.39
C PRO A 154 9.79 21.69 12.82
N LEU A 155 8.76 22.50 13.09
CA LEU A 155 8.02 22.54 14.36
C LEU A 155 6.52 22.55 14.07
N VAL A 156 5.77 21.75 14.80
CA VAL A 156 4.33 21.60 14.69
C VAL A 156 3.68 21.87 16.06
N LYS A 157 2.68 22.71 16.04
CA LYS A 157 1.74 22.88 17.14
C LYS A 157 0.37 22.48 16.63
N TYR A 158 -0.09 21.31 17.05
CA TYR A 158 -1.32 20.69 16.57
C TYR A 158 -2.26 20.36 17.72
N LYS A 159 -3.54 20.64 17.55
CA LYS A 159 -4.58 20.25 18.51
C LYS A 159 -5.80 19.80 17.71
N GLY A 160 -6.01 18.49 17.66
CA GLY A 160 -7.16 17.83 17.06
C GLY A 160 -8.08 17.23 18.11
N ARG A 161 -8.95 16.36 17.65
CA ARG A 161 -9.85 15.59 18.52
C ARG A 161 -9.14 14.42 19.22
N TRP A 162 -8.20 13.79 18.51
CA TRP A 162 -7.49 12.58 18.98
C TRP A 162 -5.99 12.79 19.16
N HIS A 163 -5.44 13.89 18.63
CA HIS A 163 -4.00 14.13 18.66
C HIS A 163 -3.70 15.53 19.19
N GLU A 164 -2.66 15.63 20.00
CA GLU A 164 -2.08 16.90 20.43
C GLU A 164 -0.56 16.82 20.28
N VAL A 165 0.03 17.82 19.62
CA VAL A 165 1.48 18.02 19.54
C VAL A 165 1.79 19.40 20.08
N PRO A 166 2.38 19.49 21.29
CA PRO A 166 2.62 20.76 21.96
C PRO A 166 4.00 21.34 21.54
N ASP A 167 4.10 21.92 20.33
CA ASP A 167 5.31 22.58 19.83
C ASP A 167 6.52 21.64 19.74
N ALA A 168 6.42 20.62 18.88
CA ALA A 168 7.46 19.63 18.66
C ALA A 168 7.59 19.31 17.15
N GLY A 169 8.69 18.66 16.73
CA GLY A 169 8.91 18.31 15.33
C GLY A 169 9.71 17.04 15.15
N LEU A 170 9.76 16.57 13.89
CA LEU A 170 10.57 15.44 13.48
C LEU A 170 11.96 15.90 13.06
N ASN A 171 12.97 15.09 13.38
CA ASN A 171 14.31 15.24 12.86
C ASN A 171 14.94 13.83 12.70
N PRO A 172 15.38 13.39 11.47
CA PRO A 172 15.27 14.14 10.22
C PRO A 172 13.83 14.27 9.71
N LEU A 173 13.56 15.30 8.92
CA LEU A 173 12.40 15.37 8.05
C LEU A 173 12.61 14.40 6.87
N PRO A 174 11.54 13.90 6.20
CA PRO A 174 11.69 13.07 5.03
C PRO A 174 12.29 13.85 3.85
N ILE A 175 12.78 13.15 2.84
CA ILE A 175 13.21 13.73 1.55
C ILE A 175 11.99 14.27 0.80
N GLN A 176 10.93 13.45 0.69
CA GLN A 176 9.65 13.81 0.11
C GLN A 176 8.80 14.62 1.11
N ARG A 177 8.38 15.83 0.76
CA ARG A 177 7.68 16.76 1.68
C ARG A 177 6.39 17.30 1.10
N PRO A 178 5.27 16.62 1.27
CA PRO A 178 5.07 15.39 2.06
C PRO A 178 5.38 14.11 1.28
N ILE A 179 5.52 12.98 2.00
CA ILE A 179 5.50 11.64 1.43
C ILE A 179 4.12 11.42 0.80
N PRO A 180 4.02 10.86 -0.44
CA PRO A 180 2.74 10.60 -1.09
C PRO A 180 1.88 9.62 -0.27
N ILE A 181 0.59 9.94 -0.09
CA ILE A 181 -0.37 9.11 0.65
C ILE A 181 -1.45 8.61 -0.30
N TRP A 182 -1.50 7.29 -0.50
CA TRP A 182 -2.53 6.63 -1.27
C TRP A 182 -3.50 5.88 -0.35
N PHE A 183 -4.75 5.74 -0.76
CA PHE A 183 -5.76 5.09 0.08
C PHE A 183 -6.26 3.79 -0.53
N GLY A 184 -6.43 2.76 0.34
CA GLY A 184 -7.18 1.56 0.04
C GLY A 184 -8.62 1.62 0.56
N GLY A 185 -9.50 0.80 -0.02
CA GLY A 185 -10.89 0.65 0.38
C GLY A 185 -11.89 1.11 -0.70
N HIS A 186 -13.17 0.76 -0.50
CA HIS A 186 -14.21 0.94 -1.54
C HIS A 186 -15.55 1.47 -1.00
N ALA A 187 -15.72 1.63 0.32
CA ALA A 187 -16.94 2.20 0.88
C ALA A 187 -17.07 3.69 0.52
N ASP A 188 -18.29 4.19 0.31
CA ASP A 188 -18.54 5.57 -0.12
C ASP A 188 -17.82 6.63 0.73
N PRO A 189 -17.81 6.57 2.08
CA PRO A 189 -17.03 7.52 2.87
C PRO A 189 -15.50 7.44 2.63
N VAL A 190 -15.00 6.26 2.21
CA VAL A 190 -13.59 6.10 1.84
C VAL A 190 -13.33 6.80 0.51
N LEU A 191 -14.19 6.61 -0.50
CA LEU A 191 -14.03 7.24 -1.83
C LEU A 191 -14.04 8.77 -1.73
N ARG A 192 -14.91 9.35 -0.87
CA ARG A 192 -14.90 10.80 -0.58
C ARG A 192 -13.57 11.26 0.02
N ARG A 193 -13.05 10.50 0.99
CA ARG A 193 -11.77 10.79 1.64
C ARG A 193 -10.61 10.70 0.67
N VAL A 194 -10.60 9.65 -0.15
CA VAL A 194 -9.62 9.44 -1.21
C VAL A 194 -9.54 10.67 -2.11
N ALA A 195 -10.66 11.13 -2.62
CA ALA A 195 -10.73 12.29 -3.50
C ALA A 195 -10.32 13.61 -2.79
N LYS A 196 -10.69 13.76 -1.52
CA LYS A 196 -10.41 14.97 -0.75
C LYS A 196 -8.92 15.12 -0.38
N MET A 197 -8.29 14.03 0.04
CA MET A 197 -6.96 14.10 0.68
C MET A 197 -5.96 13.03 0.22
N GLY A 198 -6.31 12.11 -0.66
CA GLY A 198 -5.41 11.10 -1.19
C GLY A 198 -4.63 11.61 -2.41
N ASP A 199 -3.41 11.12 -2.59
CA ASP A 199 -2.64 11.33 -3.81
C ASP A 199 -2.91 10.21 -4.83
N GLY A 200 -3.66 9.16 -4.42
CA GLY A 200 -4.10 8.06 -5.27
C GLY A 200 -5.01 7.07 -4.54
N TRP A 201 -5.53 6.14 -5.34
CA TRP A 201 -6.41 5.08 -4.87
C TRP A 201 -5.89 3.69 -5.24
N MET A 202 -5.95 2.77 -4.30
CA MET A 202 -5.63 1.35 -4.45
C MET A 202 -6.92 0.52 -4.35
N PRO A 203 -7.63 0.29 -5.47
CA PRO A 203 -8.86 -0.49 -5.47
C PRO A 203 -8.64 -1.94 -5.11
N ASN A 204 -9.63 -2.54 -4.46
CA ASN A 204 -9.65 -3.98 -4.22
C ASN A 204 -10.69 -4.66 -5.15
N TYR A 205 -10.66 -4.32 -6.42
CA TYR A 205 -11.46 -4.93 -7.48
C TYR A 205 -10.56 -5.74 -8.41
N ARG A 206 -11.04 -6.89 -8.89
CA ARG A 206 -10.29 -7.72 -9.84
C ARG A 206 -10.37 -7.21 -11.26
N LEU A 207 -11.51 -6.69 -11.66
CA LEU A 207 -11.78 -6.19 -13.01
C LEU A 207 -12.13 -4.69 -12.96
N ALA A 208 -11.72 -3.96 -13.97
CA ALA A 208 -12.04 -2.53 -14.11
C ALA A 208 -13.56 -2.29 -14.20
N ALA A 209 -14.29 -3.20 -14.85
CA ALA A 209 -15.75 -3.14 -14.95
C ALA A 209 -16.43 -3.12 -13.58
N ASP A 210 -15.93 -3.92 -12.61
CA ASP A 210 -16.47 -3.98 -11.25
C ASP A 210 -16.20 -2.68 -10.47
N ALA A 211 -15.14 -1.96 -10.82
CA ALA A 211 -14.75 -0.70 -10.19
C ALA A 211 -15.44 0.54 -10.78
N ARG A 212 -16.13 0.42 -11.91
CA ARG A 212 -16.69 1.57 -12.68
C ARG A 212 -17.48 2.54 -11.79
N GLN A 213 -18.42 2.04 -11.01
CA GLN A 213 -19.23 2.91 -10.13
C GLN A 213 -18.39 3.66 -9.09
N ALA A 214 -17.34 3.02 -8.57
CA ALA A 214 -16.44 3.66 -7.62
C ALA A 214 -15.56 4.71 -8.30
N LEU A 215 -15.08 4.44 -9.52
CA LEU A 215 -14.33 5.40 -10.35
C LEU A 215 -15.18 6.63 -10.70
N ASP A 216 -16.43 6.43 -11.12
CA ASP A 216 -17.38 7.52 -11.39
C ASP A 216 -17.63 8.38 -10.14
N LYS A 217 -17.73 7.75 -8.96
CA LYS A 217 -17.87 8.47 -7.70
C LYS A 217 -16.61 9.26 -7.35
N ILE A 218 -15.43 8.66 -7.48
CA ILE A 218 -14.17 9.36 -7.22
C ILE A 218 -14.04 10.56 -8.15
N GLY A 219 -14.37 10.42 -9.45
CA GLY A 219 -14.33 11.54 -10.39
C GLY A 219 -15.18 12.73 -9.90
N ARG A 220 -16.45 12.47 -9.54
CA ARG A 220 -17.31 13.52 -8.98
C ARG A 220 -16.77 14.14 -7.69
N TYR A 221 -16.20 13.33 -6.80
CA TYR A 221 -15.66 13.83 -5.54
C TYR A 221 -14.35 14.59 -5.72
N LEU A 222 -13.56 14.27 -6.75
CA LEU A 222 -12.40 15.07 -7.16
C LEU A 222 -12.86 16.44 -7.66
N ASP A 223 -13.87 16.48 -8.54
CA ASP A 223 -14.46 17.73 -9.05
C ASP A 223 -15.02 18.60 -7.90
N GLU A 224 -15.76 17.99 -6.95
CA GLU A 224 -16.26 18.65 -5.74
C GLU A 224 -15.12 19.22 -4.87
N ALA A 225 -13.97 18.58 -4.88
CA ALA A 225 -12.76 19.01 -4.14
C ALA A 225 -11.86 19.98 -4.93
N GLY A 226 -12.23 20.35 -6.16
CA GLY A 226 -11.42 21.20 -7.05
C GLY A 226 -10.14 20.51 -7.53
N ARG A 227 -10.12 19.18 -7.64
CA ARG A 227 -8.99 18.36 -8.05
C ARG A 227 -9.28 17.61 -9.36
N SER A 228 -8.26 17.11 -10.02
CA SER A 228 -8.42 16.37 -11.27
C SER A 228 -7.75 14.98 -11.22
N TRP A 229 -8.17 14.12 -12.15
CA TRP A 229 -7.53 12.81 -12.37
C TRP A 229 -6.05 12.92 -12.82
N ASP A 230 -5.63 14.06 -13.39
CA ASP A 230 -4.25 14.24 -13.88
C ASP A 230 -3.21 14.23 -12.75
N GLU A 231 -3.65 14.59 -11.53
CA GLU A 231 -2.83 14.63 -10.31
C GLU A 231 -3.07 13.44 -9.39
N PHE A 232 -3.86 12.48 -9.85
CA PHE A 232 -4.34 11.40 -9.00
C PHE A 232 -3.91 10.03 -9.54
N GLY A 233 -3.31 9.21 -8.67
CA GLY A 233 -2.87 7.88 -9.04
C GLY A 233 -3.96 6.81 -8.87
N LEU A 234 -3.92 5.79 -9.72
CA LEU A 234 -4.80 4.63 -9.64
C LEU A 234 -3.97 3.35 -9.78
N GLU A 235 -4.00 2.48 -8.76
CA GLU A 235 -3.22 1.25 -8.72
C GLU A 235 -4.08 0.01 -8.40
N PRO A 236 -4.64 -0.65 -9.41
CA PRO A 236 -5.21 -1.98 -9.26
C PRO A 236 -4.15 -3.06 -9.10
N ARG A 237 -4.61 -4.26 -8.73
CA ARG A 237 -3.78 -5.48 -8.68
C ARG A 237 -4.19 -6.46 -9.75
N LEU A 238 -3.19 -7.04 -10.40
CA LEU A 238 -3.35 -8.14 -11.35
C LEU A 238 -2.93 -9.44 -10.68
N MET A 239 -3.82 -10.44 -10.66
CA MET A 239 -3.50 -11.77 -10.14
C MET A 239 -2.77 -12.56 -11.22
N TYR A 240 -1.57 -13.06 -10.90
CA TYR A 240 -0.78 -13.89 -11.81
C TYR A 240 -1.56 -15.15 -12.22
N GLY A 241 -2.25 -15.78 -11.26
CA GLY A 241 -3.08 -16.96 -11.51
C GLY A 241 -2.25 -18.13 -12.02
N ASN A 242 -2.65 -18.69 -13.16
CA ASN A 242 -1.96 -19.82 -13.78
C ASN A 242 -1.04 -19.41 -14.95
N GLY A 243 -0.59 -18.16 -14.99
CA GLY A 243 0.39 -17.68 -15.97
C GLY A 243 -0.12 -17.56 -17.40
N LYS A 244 -1.40 -17.19 -17.59
CA LYS A 244 -1.99 -17.04 -18.93
C LYS A 244 -1.83 -15.62 -19.49
N PRO A 245 -0.93 -15.38 -20.47
CA PRO A 245 -0.65 -14.04 -21.00
C PRO A 245 -1.88 -13.32 -21.56
N GLN A 246 -2.79 -14.04 -22.22
CA GLN A 246 -4.01 -13.45 -22.80
C GLN A 246 -4.89 -12.80 -21.72
N ARG A 247 -4.97 -13.42 -20.53
CA ARG A 247 -5.70 -12.87 -19.41
C ARG A 247 -5.02 -11.63 -18.83
N TRP A 248 -3.68 -11.63 -18.78
CA TRP A 248 -2.93 -10.47 -18.32
C TRP A 248 -3.15 -9.28 -19.26
N ALA A 249 -3.07 -9.50 -20.60
CA ALA A 249 -3.34 -8.47 -21.59
C ALA A 249 -4.68 -7.78 -21.35
N THR A 250 -5.76 -8.57 -21.32
CA THR A 250 -7.13 -8.04 -21.12
C THR A 250 -7.23 -7.21 -19.85
N VAL A 251 -6.74 -7.72 -18.71
CA VAL A 251 -6.82 -6.98 -17.43
C VAL A 251 -6.00 -5.70 -17.46
N MET A 252 -4.79 -5.74 -18.07
CA MET A 252 -3.94 -4.54 -18.19
C MET A 252 -4.59 -3.48 -19.09
N GLU A 253 -5.13 -3.88 -20.24
CA GLU A 253 -5.82 -3.00 -21.19
C GLU A 253 -7.07 -2.37 -20.57
N ASP A 254 -7.91 -3.16 -19.89
CA ASP A 254 -9.13 -2.68 -19.23
C ASP A 254 -8.82 -1.64 -18.16
N TRP A 255 -7.83 -1.91 -17.30
CA TRP A 255 -7.43 -0.97 -16.27
C TRP A 255 -6.70 0.26 -16.82
N GLN A 256 -5.90 0.10 -17.87
CA GLN A 256 -5.28 1.24 -18.54
C GLN A 256 -6.34 2.15 -19.19
N ALA A 257 -7.36 1.56 -19.81
CA ALA A 257 -8.49 2.30 -20.34
C ALA A 257 -9.32 2.99 -19.24
N ALA A 258 -9.35 2.42 -18.02
CA ALA A 258 -9.96 3.01 -16.84
C ALA A 258 -9.10 4.10 -16.16
N GLY A 259 -7.91 4.40 -16.68
CA GLY A 259 -7.02 5.45 -16.17
C GLY A 259 -5.98 4.98 -15.15
N ALA A 260 -5.72 3.66 -15.04
CA ALA A 260 -4.68 3.16 -14.15
C ALA A 260 -3.29 3.73 -14.51
N THR A 261 -2.63 4.30 -13.53
CA THR A 261 -1.27 4.85 -13.62
C THR A 261 -0.21 3.85 -13.16
N HIS A 262 -0.61 2.94 -12.28
CA HIS A 262 0.20 1.88 -11.71
C HIS A 262 -0.57 0.57 -11.74
N MET A 263 0.14 -0.56 -11.62
CA MET A 263 -0.46 -1.89 -11.43
C MET A 263 0.53 -2.79 -10.71
N SER A 264 0.10 -3.50 -9.68
CA SER A 264 0.93 -4.51 -9.01
C SER A 264 0.52 -5.92 -9.40
N ILE A 265 1.48 -6.73 -9.86
CA ILE A 265 1.29 -8.16 -10.11
C ILE A 265 1.37 -8.93 -8.78
N ASN A 266 0.34 -9.72 -8.49
CA ASN A 266 0.27 -10.55 -7.29
C ASN A 266 0.39 -12.04 -7.65
N THR A 267 1.42 -12.69 -7.14
CA THR A 267 1.70 -14.11 -7.37
C THR A 267 1.12 -15.03 -6.29
N MET A 268 0.58 -14.48 -5.19
CA MET A 268 -0.10 -15.29 -4.15
C MET A 268 -1.37 -15.95 -4.71
N GLY A 269 -1.68 -17.13 -4.19
CA GLY A 269 -2.82 -17.93 -4.65
C GLY A 269 -2.59 -18.61 -6.00
N SER A 270 -1.36 -18.64 -6.51
CA SER A 270 -1.00 -19.29 -7.78
C SER A 270 -0.58 -20.76 -7.60
N GLY A 271 -0.59 -21.28 -6.36
CA GLY A 271 -0.20 -22.65 -6.04
C GLY A 271 1.30 -22.86 -5.91
N PHE A 272 2.07 -21.79 -5.78
CA PHE A 272 3.52 -21.82 -5.57
C PHE A 272 3.86 -22.31 -4.16
N ARG A 273 5.04 -22.90 -4.01
CA ARG A 273 5.46 -23.53 -2.75
C ARG A 273 6.80 -23.01 -2.21
N THR A 274 7.56 -22.31 -3.07
CA THR A 274 8.90 -21.83 -2.73
C THR A 274 9.08 -20.37 -3.14
N PRO A 275 10.00 -19.64 -2.50
CA PRO A 275 10.40 -18.30 -2.95
C PRO A 275 10.85 -18.28 -4.42
N GLY A 276 11.55 -19.33 -4.88
CA GLY A 276 12.01 -19.47 -6.26
C GLY A 276 10.86 -19.49 -7.27
N ASP A 277 9.72 -20.12 -6.94
CA ASP A 277 8.54 -20.14 -7.82
C ASP A 277 7.99 -18.73 -8.03
N HIS A 278 7.92 -17.92 -6.97
CA HIS A 278 7.47 -16.52 -7.03
C HIS A 278 8.44 -15.65 -7.84
N ILE A 279 9.75 -15.84 -7.67
CA ILE A 279 10.79 -15.13 -8.45
C ILE A 279 10.67 -15.51 -9.93
N GLN A 280 10.52 -16.78 -10.25
CA GLN A 280 10.32 -17.24 -11.62
C GLN A 280 9.04 -16.68 -12.25
N ALA A 281 7.97 -16.56 -11.47
CA ALA A 281 6.71 -15.99 -11.94
C ALA A 281 6.84 -14.50 -12.29
N ILE A 282 7.50 -13.70 -11.45
CA ILE A 282 7.75 -12.29 -11.78
C ILE A 282 8.72 -12.13 -12.96
N GLN A 283 9.71 -13.02 -13.15
CA GLN A 283 10.56 -13.04 -14.33
C GLN A 283 9.74 -13.31 -15.61
N THR A 284 8.86 -14.31 -15.55
CA THR A 284 7.96 -14.65 -16.66
C THR A 284 7.06 -13.48 -17.04
N PHE A 285 6.46 -12.82 -16.02
CA PHE A 285 5.60 -11.67 -16.27
C PHE A 285 6.37 -10.45 -16.79
N ALA A 286 7.58 -10.18 -16.26
CA ALA A 286 8.43 -9.08 -16.74
C ALA A 286 8.78 -9.24 -18.23
N GLY A 287 9.15 -10.46 -18.66
CA GLY A 287 9.38 -10.77 -20.07
C GLY A 287 8.14 -10.55 -20.94
N TYR A 288 6.97 -10.94 -20.45
CA TYR A 288 5.69 -10.70 -21.15
C TYR A 288 5.38 -9.19 -21.26
N ALA A 289 5.54 -8.44 -20.18
CA ALA A 289 5.22 -7.01 -20.12
C ALA A 289 6.29 -6.12 -20.80
N GLY A 290 7.38 -6.71 -21.28
CA GLY A 290 8.49 -5.98 -21.90
C GLY A 290 9.16 -5.02 -20.91
N LEU A 291 9.27 -5.43 -19.62
CA LEU A 291 9.99 -4.66 -18.62
C LEU A 291 11.49 -4.87 -18.82
N SER A 292 12.24 -3.80 -18.69
CA SER A 292 13.71 -3.80 -18.71
C SER A 292 14.19 -2.63 -17.87
N LYS A 293 15.30 -2.83 -17.15
CA LYS A 293 16.01 -1.75 -16.48
C LYS A 293 16.83 -0.95 -17.49
#